data_ff007c68333897770490ae3f1553475c
#
_entry.id   ff007c68333897770490ae3f1553475c
#
_cell.length_a   1.000
_cell.length_b   1.000
_cell.length_c   1.000
_cell.angle_alpha   90.00
_cell.angle_beta   90.00
_cell.angle_gamma   90.00
#
_symmetry.space_group_name_H-M   'P 1'
#
loop_
_entity.id
_entity.type
_entity.pdbx_description
1 polymer ?
#
loop_
_entity_poly.entity_id
_entity_poly.type
_entity_poly.pdbx_seq_one_letter_code
_entity_poly.pdbx_strand_id
1 'polypeptide(L)'
;MGHMSFRLKLTLVFIVTVMIEGTLIGGFSYYHSRGIVVRNKKQEMSDTINRIDININVKVRYIMEVLDSAADSELVRGACLSGWDQGERSIRRTYLDDYCASLIKSIGEQMDISIISRSGILYTTGDAGTAGLKDISGEMLAAYYDAVGDRHNKAVWAGIMPALIAGPEQERQVVTVARAIMDQRQDRVL
;
A
#
# COMPACT_ATOMS: atom_id res chain seq x y z
N MET A 1 -23.95 36.95 -66.93
CA MET A 1 -23.20 35.78 -66.44
C MET A 1 -21.82 35.85 -67.03
N GLY A 2 -20.80 36.23 -66.22
CA GLY A 2 -19.42 36.44 -66.72
C GLY A 2 -18.79 35.10 -67.09
N HIS A 3 -18.31 35.00 -68.33
CA HIS A 3 -17.58 33.87 -68.84
C HIS A 3 -16.19 33.82 -68.11
N MET A 4 -16.06 32.93 -67.11
CA MET A 4 -14.77 32.64 -66.52
C MET A 4 -13.78 32.15 -67.58
N SER A 5 -12.59 32.69 -67.64
CA SER A 5 -11.57 32.28 -68.58
C SER A 5 -11.18 30.81 -68.37
N PHE A 6 -10.87 30.13 -69.44
CA PHE A 6 -10.47 28.70 -69.39
C PHE A 6 -9.35 28.41 -68.37
N ARG A 7 -8.38 29.31 -68.26
CA ARG A 7 -7.28 29.23 -67.33
C ARG A 7 -7.76 29.22 -65.84
N LEU A 8 -8.75 30.09 -65.55
CA LEU A 8 -9.31 30.17 -64.19
C LEU A 8 -10.07 28.89 -63.81
N LYS A 9 -10.81 28.30 -64.73
CA LYS A 9 -11.50 26.99 -64.51
C LYS A 9 -10.50 25.88 -64.25
N LEU A 10 -9.41 25.81 -65.02
CA LEU A 10 -8.37 24.79 -64.85
C LEU A 10 -7.65 24.90 -63.48
N THR A 11 -7.29 26.14 -63.12
CA THR A 11 -6.67 26.40 -61.81
C THR A 11 -7.59 26.02 -60.66
N LEU A 12 -8.87 26.32 -60.75
CA LEU A 12 -9.84 26.03 -59.72
C LEU A 12 -10.05 24.49 -59.54
N VAL A 13 -10.15 23.75 -60.66
CA VAL A 13 -10.22 22.28 -60.62
C VAL A 13 -8.95 21.70 -59.98
N PHE A 14 -7.77 22.18 -60.34
CA PHE A 14 -6.52 21.71 -59.76
C PHE A 14 -6.46 21.95 -58.26
N ILE A 15 -6.81 23.16 -57.79
CA ILE A 15 -6.85 23.48 -56.35
C ILE A 15 -7.83 22.55 -55.59
N VAL A 16 -9.04 22.35 -56.15
CA VAL A 16 -10.03 21.49 -55.51
C VAL A 16 -9.53 20.03 -55.42
N THR A 17 -8.90 19.51 -56.49
CA THR A 17 -8.34 18.15 -56.46
C THR A 17 -7.26 18.02 -55.42
N VAL A 18 -6.30 18.91 -55.33
CA VAL A 18 -5.24 18.89 -54.34
C VAL A 18 -5.80 18.99 -52.91
N MET A 19 -6.84 19.81 -52.69
CA MET A 19 -7.48 19.92 -51.36
C MET A 19 -8.19 18.62 -50.96
N ILE A 20 -8.87 17.94 -51.91
CA ILE A 20 -9.54 16.68 -51.64
C ILE A 20 -8.52 15.61 -51.28
N GLU A 21 -7.47 15.47 -52.08
CA GLU A 21 -6.41 14.50 -51.81
C GLU A 21 -5.71 14.73 -50.46
N GLY A 22 -5.35 16.01 -50.17
CA GLY A 22 -4.75 16.38 -48.89
C GLY A 22 -5.66 16.06 -47.68
N THR A 23 -6.97 16.32 -47.83
CA THR A 23 -7.95 16.03 -46.78
C THR A 23 -8.13 14.53 -46.55
N LEU A 24 -8.19 13.76 -47.62
CA LEU A 24 -8.32 12.30 -47.54
C LEU A 24 -7.09 11.65 -46.90
N ILE A 25 -5.89 12.01 -47.36
CA ILE A 25 -4.64 11.48 -46.80
C ILE A 25 -4.47 11.90 -45.35
N GLY A 26 -4.68 13.20 -45.03
CA GLY A 26 -4.57 13.72 -43.69
C GLY A 26 -5.58 13.11 -42.73
N GLY A 27 -6.84 12.99 -43.16
CA GLY A 27 -7.88 12.36 -42.36
C GLY A 27 -7.64 10.88 -42.08
N PHE A 28 -7.22 10.13 -43.10
CA PHE A 28 -6.90 8.72 -42.95
C PHE A 28 -5.68 8.53 -42.04
N SER A 29 -4.62 9.29 -42.25
CA SER A 29 -3.39 9.25 -41.43
C SER A 29 -3.69 9.61 -39.97
N TYR A 30 -4.50 10.63 -39.71
CA TYR A 30 -4.90 11.04 -38.36
C TYR A 30 -5.70 9.93 -37.68
N TYR A 31 -6.68 9.34 -38.35
CA TYR A 31 -7.52 8.29 -37.78
C TYR A 31 -6.70 7.03 -37.44
N HIS A 32 -5.80 6.64 -38.34
CA HIS A 32 -4.92 5.49 -38.14
C HIS A 32 -3.91 5.72 -37.00
N SER A 33 -3.25 6.87 -37.00
CA SER A 33 -2.31 7.24 -35.94
C SER A 33 -2.96 7.32 -34.58
N ARG A 34 -4.16 7.91 -34.47
CA ARG A 34 -4.92 7.97 -33.23
C ARG A 34 -5.22 6.58 -32.68
N GLY A 35 -5.59 5.63 -33.54
CA GLY A 35 -5.86 4.24 -33.15
C GLY A 35 -4.62 3.56 -32.55
N ILE A 36 -3.46 3.75 -33.16
CA ILE A 36 -2.18 3.21 -32.67
C ILE A 36 -1.80 3.85 -31.33
N VAL A 37 -1.85 5.18 -31.23
CA VAL A 37 -1.49 5.89 -30.00
C VAL A 37 -2.37 5.48 -28.82
N VAL A 38 -3.69 5.39 -29.03
CA VAL A 38 -4.62 4.96 -27.96
C VAL A 38 -4.33 3.53 -27.53
N ARG A 39 -4.07 2.62 -28.49
CA ARG A 39 -3.76 1.22 -28.18
C ARG A 39 -2.45 1.10 -27.40
N ASN A 40 -1.39 1.80 -27.85
CA ASN A 40 -0.10 1.77 -27.19
C ASN A 40 -0.17 2.34 -25.77
N LYS A 41 -0.91 3.45 -25.58
CA LYS A 41 -1.11 4.03 -24.25
C LYS A 41 -1.89 3.10 -23.32
N LYS A 42 -2.92 2.42 -23.83
CA LYS A 42 -3.68 1.43 -23.04
C LYS A 42 -2.79 0.25 -22.63
N GLN A 43 -1.93 -0.22 -23.52
CA GLN A 43 -1.00 -1.29 -23.22
C GLN A 43 0.06 -0.84 -22.18
N GLU A 44 0.66 0.34 -22.39
CA GLU A 44 1.62 0.93 -21.44
C GLU A 44 1.01 1.07 -20.02
N MET A 45 -0.24 1.53 -19.94
CA MET A 45 -0.95 1.60 -18.66
C MET A 45 -1.18 0.22 -18.04
N SER A 46 -1.58 -0.76 -18.84
CA SER A 46 -1.78 -2.14 -18.36
C SER A 46 -0.47 -2.73 -17.83
N ASP A 47 0.62 -2.55 -18.57
CA ASP A 47 1.94 -3.03 -18.15
C ASP A 47 2.42 -2.34 -16.87
N THR A 48 2.14 -1.04 -16.74
CA THR A 48 2.45 -0.28 -15.53
C THR A 48 1.66 -0.79 -14.33
N ILE A 49 0.35 -1.01 -14.48
CA ILE A 49 -0.49 -1.56 -13.42
C ILE A 49 0.00 -2.95 -13.01
N ASN A 50 0.33 -3.82 -13.95
CA ASN A 50 0.83 -5.16 -13.66
C ASN A 50 2.18 -5.10 -12.90
N ARG A 51 3.07 -4.19 -13.25
CA ARG A 51 4.34 -3.99 -12.52
C ARG A 51 4.11 -3.49 -11.10
N ILE A 52 3.16 -2.57 -10.91
CA ILE A 52 2.78 -2.08 -9.58
C ILE A 52 2.21 -3.22 -8.73
N ASP A 53 1.31 -4.01 -9.30
CA ASP A 53 0.70 -5.16 -8.61
C ASP A 53 1.75 -6.17 -8.15
N ILE A 54 2.67 -6.55 -9.05
CA ILE A 54 3.77 -7.46 -8.71
C ILE A 54 4.64 -6.89 -7.59
N ASN A 55 5.02 -5.60 -7.68
CA ASN A 55 5.85 -4.96 -6.68
C ASN A 55 5.17 -4.89 -5.31
N ILE A 56 3.88 -4.56 -5.27
CA ILE A 56 3.10 -4.56 -4.03
C ILE A 56 3.04 -5.96 -3.43
N ASN A 57 2.72 -6.98 -4.23
CA ASN A 57 2.62 -8.35 -3.76
C ASN A 57 3.95 -8.89 -3.21
N VAL A 58 5.08 -8.56 -3.84
CA VAL A 58 6.41 -8.93 -3.36
C VAL A 58 6.72 -8.24 -2.03
N LYS A 59 6.45 -6.94 -1.92
CA LYS A 59 6.68 -6.18 -0.67
C LYS A 59 5.82 -6.69 0.47
N VAL A 60 4.54 -6.91 0.21
CA VAL A 60 3.62 -7.44 1.23
C VAL A 60 4.06 -8.82 1.72
N ARG A 61 4.45 -9.71 0.81
CA ARG A 61 4.96 -11.03 1.19
C ARG A 61 6.19 -10.91 2.08
N TYR A 62 7.13 -10.04 1.71
CA TYR A 62 8.32 -9.80 2.51
C TYR A 62 7.98 -9.27 3.91
N ILE A 63 7.05 -8.31 4.01
CA ILE A 63 6.57 -7.80 5.29
C ILE A 63 5.94 -8.93 6.12
N MET A 64 5.14 -9.79 5.50
CA MET A 64 4.55 -10.95 6.18
C MET A 64 5.62 -11.91 6.73
N GLU A 65 6.66 -12.21 5.96
CA GLU A 65 7.76 -13.08 6.39
C GLU A 65 8.53 -12.46 7.56
N VAL A 66 8.81 -11.15 7.51
CA VAL A 66 9.45 -10.43 8.60
C VAL A 66 8.58 -10.43 9.85
N LEU A 67 7.29 -10.21 9.71
CA LEU A 67 6.33 -10.22 10.82
C LEU A 67 6.21 -11.62 11.43
N ASP A 68 6.24 -12.67 10.62
CA ASP A 68 6.26 -14.05 11.06
C ASP A 68 7.51 -14.34 11.89
N SER A 69 8.67 -13.92 11.42
CA SER A 69 9.92 -14.05 12.17
C SER A 69 9.91 -13.25 13.48
N ALA A 70 9.38 -12.03 13.44
CA ALA A 70 9.29 -11.16 14.62
C ALA A 70 8.38 -11.75 15.70
N ALA A 71 7.21 -12.27 15.32
CA ALA A 71 6.26 -12.84 16.25
C ALA A 71 6.77 -14.13 16.94
N ASP A 72 7.68 -14.86 16.27
CA ASP A 72 8.30 -16.06 16.83
C ASP A 72 9.53 -15.73 17.70
N SER A 73 9.98 -14.47 17.73
CA SER A 73 11.11 -14.08 18.56
C SER A 73 10.76 -14.16 20.05
N GLU A 74 11.69 -14.65 20.86
CA GLU A 74 11.52 -14.71 22.32
C GLU A 74 11.33 -13.33 22.94
N LEU A 75 11.92 -12.31 22.35
CA LEU A 75 11.81 -10.92 22.82
C LEU A 75 10.36 -10.42 22.72
N VAL A 76 9.72 -10.60 21.57
CA VAL A 76 8.33 -10.17 21.35
C VAL A 76 7.37 -11.01 22.19
N ARG A 77 7.57 -12.33 22.22
CA ARG A 77 6.74 -13.25 23.03
C ARG A 77 6.88 -12.97 24.52
N GLY A 78 8.10 -12.74 24.96
CA GLY A 78 8.37 -12.36 26.36
C GLY A 78 7.70 -11.05 26.75
N ALA A 79 7.66 -10.08 25.84
CA ALA A 79 6.96 -8.81 26.06
C ALA A 79 5.44 -9.00 26.22
N CYS A 80 4.85 -9.96 25.49
CA CYS A 80 3.41 -10.26 25.58
C CYS A 80 3.04 -11.04 26.85
N LEU A 81 3.92 -11.97 27.29
CA LEU A 81 3.64 -12.89 28.39
C LEU A 81 3.87 -12.32 29.78
N SER A 82 4.92 -11.50 29.97
CA SER A 82 5.41 -11.15 31.30
C SER A 82 4.70 -10.00 31.97
N GLY A 83 3.66 -9.42 31.38
CA GLY A 83 3.06 -8.20 31.95
C GLY A 83 4.17 -7.22 32.36
N TRP A 84 4.23 -6.08 31.78
CA TRP A 84 5.35 -5.15 31.95
C TRP A 84 5.47 -4.65 33.39
N ASP A 85 6.27 -5.33 34.19
CA ASP A 85 6.59 -4.84 35.54
C ASP A 85 7.35 -3.50 35.45
N GLN A 86 7.00 -2.53 36.30
CA GLN A 86 7.44 -1.12 36.14
C GLN A 86 8.97 -0.95 36.11
N GLY A 87 9.71 -1.81 36.77
CA GLY A 87 11.18 -1.71 36.85
C GLY A 87 11.92 -2.25 35.60
N GLU A 88 11.39 -3.25 34.94
CA GLU A 88 11.99 -3.86 33.74
C GLU A 88 11.52 -3.20 32.44
N ARG A 89 10.47 -2.40 32.52
CA ARG A 89 9.79 -1.77 31.39
C ARG A 89 10.74 -0.97 30.49
N SER A 90 11.63 -0.18 31.07
CA SER A 90 12.54 0.68 30.30
C SER A 90 13.59 -0.12 29.52
N ILE A 91 14.17 -1.13 30.14
CA ILE A 91 15.22 -1.95 29.52
C ILE A 91 14.63 -2.78 28.39
N ARG A 92 13.52 -3.48 28.65
CA ARG A 92 12.85 -4.29 27.62
C ARG A 92 12.32 -3.45 26.45
N ARG A 93 11.85 -2.23 26.75
CA ARG A 93 11.43 -1.29 25.70
C ARG A 93 12.60 -0.92 24.80
N THR A 94 13.76 -0.60 25.34
CA THR A 94 14.96 -0.29 24.55
C THR A 94 15.32 -1.44 23.62
N TYR A 95 15.30 -2.67 24.11
CA TYR A 95 15.57 -3.85 23.26
C TYR A 95 14.51 -4.02 22.14
N LEU A 96 13.23 -3.76 22.43
CA LEU A 96 12.19 -3.79 21.42
C LEU A 96 12.34 -2.65 20.40
N ASP A 97 12.72 -1.46 20.86
CA ASP A 97 12.97 -0.31 19.98
C ASP A 97 14.11 -0.62 19.00
N ASP A 98 15.24 -1.14 19.50
CA ASP A 98 16.38 -1.53 18.67
C ASP A 98 16.01 -2.66 17.70
N TYR A 99 15.29 -3.66 18.18
CA TYR A 99 14.83 -4.77 17.36
C TYR A 99 13.88 -4.31 16.25
N CYS A 100 12.82 -3.58 16.60
CA CYS A 100 11.84 -3.07 15.63
C CYS A 100 12.49 -2.08 14.66
N ALA A 101 13.39 -1.22 15.12
CA ALA A 101 14.16 -0.32 14.24
C ALA A 101 15.00 -1.10 13.22
N SER A 102 15.61 -2.22 13.63
CA SER A 102 16.36 -3.09 12.73
C SER A 102 15.47 -3.75 11.67
N LEU A 103 14.27 -4.18 12.06
CA LEU A 103 13.27 -4.74 11.16
C LEU A 103 12.79 -3.71 10.14
N ILE A 104 12.41 -2.51 10.59
CA ILE A 104 11.98 -1.41 9.72
C ILE A 104 13.07 -1.06 8.72
N LYS A 105 14.31 -0.97 9.19
CA LYS A 105 15.47 -0.69 8.33
C LYS A 105 15.68 -1.78 7.27
N SER A 106 15.43 -3.05 7.61
CA SER A 106 15.56 -4.16 6.66
C SER A 106 14.51 -4.11 5.55
N ILE A 107 13.32 -3.60 5.85
CA ILE A 107 12.23 -3.47 4.88
C ILE A 107 12.42 -2.23 3.99
N GLY A 108 13.08 -1.19 4.50
CA GLY A 108 13.41 0.03 3.75
C GLY A 108 12.21 0.94 3.45
N GLU A 109 11.09 0.75 4.15
CA GLU A 109 9.86 1.54 4.00
C GLU A 109 9.49 2.25 5.31
N GLN A 110 8.73 3.33 5.20
CA GLN A 110 8.11 3.96 6.38
C GLN A 110 6.98 3.08 6.88
N MET A 111 7.16 2.47 8.03
CA MET A 111 6.16 1.64 8.67
C MET A 111 6.23 1.78 10.18
N ASP A 112 5.11 1.49 10.81
CA ASP A 112 4.98 1.40 12.25
C ASP A 112 4.71 -0.05 12.64
N ILE A 113 5.39 -0.51 13.69
CA ILE A 113 5.17 -1.84 14.27
C ILE A 113 4.47 -1.63 15.60
N SER A 114 3.33 -2.28 15.80
CA SER A 114 2.58 -2.22 17.05
C SER A 114 2.31 -3.60 17.59
N ILE A 115 2.48 -3.76 18.90
CA ILE A 115 2.11 -4.98 19.64
C ILE A 115 0.87 -4.65 20.43
N ILE A 116 -0.20 -5.41 20.19
CA ILE A 116 -1.52 -5.19 20.76
C ILE A 116 -1.89 -6.39 21.62
N SER A 117 -2.41 -6.14 22.81
CA SER A 117 -3.05 -7.17 23.65
C SER A 117 -4.53 -6.90 23.79
N ARG A 118 -5.25 -7.80 24.45
CA ARG A 118 -6.67 -7.60 24.77
C ARG A 118 -6.94 -6.38 25.67
N SER A 119 -5.92 -5.89 26.38
CA SER A 119 -5.99 -4.72 27.26
C SER A 119 -5.60 -3.41 26.58
N GLY A 120 -5.18 -3.43 25.30
CA GLY A 120 -4.77 -2.25 24.54
C GLY A 120 -3.39 -2.39 23.88
N ILE A 121 -2.81 -1.27 23.47
CA ILE A 121 -1.49 -1.23 22.84
C ILE A 121 -0.42 -1.43 23.90
N LEU A 122 0.38 -2.49 23.76
CA LEU A 122 1.54 -2.75 24.62
C LEU A 122 2.78 -1.97 24.15
N TYR A 123 2.96 -1.91 22.84
CA TYR A 123 4.14 -1.29 22.24
C TYR A 123 3.79 -0.75 20.85
N THR A 124 4.43 0.36 20.48
CA THR A 124 4.40 0.90 19.12
C THR A 124 5.68 1.66 18.82
N THR A 125 6.19 1.52 17.59
CA THR A 125 7.33 2.29 17.09
C THR A 125 6.91 3.74 16.83
N GLY A 126 7.84 4.69 16.98
CA GLY A 126 7.59 6.10 16.66
C GLY A 126 6.98 6.93 17.79
N ASP A 127 6.55 6.33 18.87
CA ASP A 127 6.04 7.04 20.02
C ASP A 127 7.19 7.30 21.04
N ALA A 128 8.03 8.29 20.71
CA ALA A 128 9.14 8.70 21.55
C ALA A 128 8.61 9.31 22.86
N GLY A 129 8.30 8.47 23.82
CA GLY A 129 8.27 8.87 25.22
C GLY A 129 6.94 9.19 25.87
N THR A 130 5.82 9.23 25.16
CA THR A 130 4.49 9.41 25.78
C THR A 130 3.68 8.13 25.72
N ALA A 131 4.19 7.09 26.32
CA ALA A 131 3.46 5.86 26.51
C ALA A 131 2.39 5.97 27.60
N GLY A 132 1.41 6.77 27.37
CA GLY A 132 0.10 6.41 27.81
C GLY A 132 -0.42 5.34 26.85
N LEU A 133 -0.72 4.14 27.34
CA LEU A 133 -1.56 3.19 26.64
C LEU A 133 -2.70 3.98 26.03
N LYS A 134 -2.66 4.25 24.72
CA LYS A 134 -3.84 4.83 24.06
C LYS A 134 -4.91 3.77 24.13
N ASP A 135 -5.99 4.09 24.80
CA ASP A 135 -7.19 3.25 24.78
C ASP A 135 -7.62 3.11 23.32
N ILE A 136 -7.31 1.94 22.75
CA ILE A 136 -7.90 1.58 21.46
C ILE A 136 -9.38 1.35 21.73
N SER A 137 -10.25 1.94 20.93
CA SER A 137 -11.67 1.64 21.04
C SER A 137 -11.90 0.13 20.90
N GLY A 138 -12.81 -0.42 21.70
CA GLY A 138 -13.11 -1.86 21.63
C GLY A 138 -13.50 -2.32 20.20
N GLU A 139 -14.12 -1.45 19.41
CA GLU A 139 -14.47 -1.71 18.01
C GLU A 139 -13.23 -1.85 17.12
N MET A 140 -12.25 -0.97 17.28
CA MET A 140 -11.00 -1.06 16.52
C MET A 140 -10.22 -2.32 16.89
N LEU A 141 -10.16 -2.65 18.17
CA LEU A 141 -9.52 -3.87 18.65
C LEU A 141 -10.21 -5.11 18.08
N ALA A 142 -11.55 -5.15 18.10
CA ALA A 142 -12.33 -6.24 17.49
C ALA A 142 -12.03 -6.37 15.99
N ALA A 143 -11.94 -5.26 15.23
CA ALA A 143 -11.62 -5.29 13.82
C ALA A 143 -10.23 -5.91 13.53
N TYR A 144 -9.23 -5.65 14.38
CA TYR A 144 -7.92 -6.29 14.25
C TYR A 144 -7.97 -7.79 14.55
N TYR A 145 -8.71 -8.20 15.59
CA TYR A 145 -8.87 -9.63 15.90
C TYR A 145 -9.65 -10.37 14.80
N ASP A 146 -10.71 -9.76 14.26
CA ASP A 146 -11.49 -10.33 13.16
C ASP A 146 -10.66 -10.47 11.89
N ALA A 147 -9.79 -9.49 11.60
CA ALA A 147 -8.90 -9.55 10.44
C ALA A 147 -7.89 -10.71 10.53
N VAL A 148 -7.42 -11.03 11.72
CA VAL A 148 -6.52 -12.18 11.94
C VAL A 148 -7.30 -13.50 11.87
N GLY A 149 -8.54 -13.52 12.38
CA GLY A 149 -9.43 -14.70 12.38
C GLY A 149 -8.77 -15.95 12.96
N ASP A 150 -9.08 -17.11 12.36
CA ASP A 150 -8.52 -18.40 12.76
C ASP A 150 -7.09 -18.70 12.24
N ARG A 151 -6.47 -17.71 11.59
CA ARG A 151 -5.12 -17.86 11.01
C ARG A 151 -4.01 -17.55 12.03
N HIS A 152 -4.04 -18.23 13.16
CA HIS A 152 -3.21 -17.91 14.32
C HIS A 152 -1.70 -18.03 14.12
N ASN A 153 -1.24 -18.75 13.10
CA ASN A 153 0.20 -19.05 12.92
C ASN A 153 0.85 -18.36 11.72
N LYS A 154 0.17 -17.43 11.06
CA LYS A 154 0.70 -16.73 9.88
C LYS A 154 0.28 -15.27 9.87
N ALA A 155 1.16 -14.44 9.34
CA ALA A 155 0.80 -13.07 9.02
C ALA A 155 -0.30 -13.04 7.95
N VAL A 156 -1.26 -12.15 8.14
CA VAL A 156 -2.39 -11.96 7.24
C VAL A 156 -2.47 -10.49 6.80
N TRP A 157 -2.92 -10.30 5.59
CA TRP A 157 -3.28 -8.98 5.10
C TRP A 157 -4.61 -8.56 5.73
N ALA A 158 -4.56 -7.56 6.61
CA ALA A 158 -5.75 -7.02 7.27
C ALA A 158 -6.45 -5.92 6.46
N GLY A 159 -5.84 -5.49 5.35
CA GLY A 159 -6.41 -4.46 4.49
C GLY A 159 -5.99 -3.04 4.88
N ILE A 160 -6.85 -2.08 4.55
CA ILE A 160 -6.65 -0.68 4.88
C ILE A 160 -7.41 -0.42 6.18
N MET A 161 -6.70 -0.05 7.23
CA MET A 161 -7.24 0.17 8.57
C MET A 161 -6.84 1.55 9.09
N PRO A 162 -7.56 2.11 10.08
CA PRO A 162 -7.16 3.34 10.74
C PRO A 162 -5.79 3.17 11.42
N ALA A 163 -4.92 4.16 11.33
CA ALA A 163 -3.63 4.12 12.00
C ALA A 163 -3.81 4.15 13.53
N LEU A 164 -3.10 3.25 14.23
CA LEU A 164 -3.12 3.21 15.70
C LEU A 164 -2.51 4.46 16.34
N ILE A 165 -1.63 5.14 15.61
CA ILE A 165 -0.90 6.34 16.04
C ILE A 165 -1.43 7.56 15.29
N ALA A 166 -2.71 7.73 15.15
CA ALA A 166 -3.27 8.96 14.60
C ALA A 166 -3.19 10.06 15.67
N GLY A 167 -2.53 11.18 15.33
CA GLY A 167 -2.66 12.41 16.11
C GLY A 167 -4.11 12.88 16.12
N PRO A 168 -4.50 13.81 17.02
CA PRO A 168 -5.88 14.19 17.25
C PRO A 168 -6.62 14.78 16.04
N GLU A 169 -5.96 15.05 14.93
CA GLU A 169 -6.55 15.78 13.80
C GLU A 169 -6.71 14.97 12.50
N GLN A 170 -6.24 13.73 12.39
CA GLN A 170 -6.39 12.97 11.14
C GLN A 170 -6.53 11.47 11.39
N GLU A 171 -7.67 10.91 11.03
CA GLU A 171 -7.84 9.48 10.80
C GLU A 171 -7.01 9.06 9.58
N ARG A 172 -5.73 8.81 9.81
CA ARG A 172 -4.85 8.30 8.76
C ARG A 172 -5.15 6.83 8.52
N GLN A 173 -5.47 6.50 7.29
CA GLN A 173 -5.61 5.10 6.87
C GLN A 173 -4.24 4.55 6.46
N VAL A 174 -3.95 3.34 6.91
CA VAL A 174 -2.70 2.62 6.62
C VAL A 174 -2.98 1.23 6.12
N VAL A 175 -2.09 0.73 5.29
CA VAL A 175 -2.10 -0.67 4.89
C VAL A 175 -1.58 -1.49 6.06
N THR A 176 -2.35 -2.47 6.49
CA THR A 176 -2.08 -3.24 7.70
C THR A 176 -1.86 -4.71 7.38
N VAL A 177 -0.77 -5.24 7.94
CA VAL A 177 -0.49 -6.67 8.03
C VAL A 177 -0.48 -7.04 9.51
N ALA A 178 -1.19 -8.06 9.89
CA ALA A 178 -1.33 -8.47 11.29
C ALA A 178 -0.99 -9.95 11.47
N ARG A 179 -0.50 -10.30 12.66
CA ARG A 179 -0.28 -11.69 13.07
C ARG A 179 -0.64 -11.87 14.55
N ALA A 180 -1.32 -12.97 14.85
CA ALA A 180 -1.54 -13.37 16.23
C ALA A 180 -0.27 -13.98 16.83
N ILE A 181 0.01 -13.61 18.08
CA ILE A 181 1.07 -14.21 18.89
C ILE A 181 0.39 -15.22 19.82
N MET A 182 0.81 -16.48 19.73
CA MET A 182 0.21 -17.57 20.49
C MET A 182 1.01 -17.89 21.76
N ASP A 183 0.29 -18.10 22.85
CA ASP A 183 0.86 -18.76 24.03
C ASP A 183 0.93 -20.27 23.78
N GLN A 184 2.13 -20.75 23.47
CA GLN A 184 2.35 -22.19 23.23
C GLN A 184 2.01 -23.09 24.42
N ARG A 185 1.90 -22.56 25.63
CA ARG A 185 1.57 -23.34 26.83
C ARG A 185 0.07 -23.50 27.02
N GLN A 186 -0.72 -22.53 26.52
CA GLN A 186 -2.16 -22.48 26.75
C GLN A 186 -2.99 -22.57 25.45
N ASP A 187 -2.33 -22.70 24.29
CA ASP A 187 -2.95 -22.73 22.96
C ASP A 187 -3.99 -21.62 22.75
N ARG A 188 -3.65 -20.42 23.25
CA ARG A 188 -4.50 -19.23 23.11
C ARG A 188 -3.72 -18.04 22.57
N VAL A 189 -4.43 -17.12 21.93
CA VAL A 189 -3.91 -15.82 21.48
C VAL A 189 -3.65 -14.94 22.68
N LEU A 190 -2.46 -14.36 22.75
CA LEU A 190 -1.99 -13.45 23.80
C LEU A 190 -2.55 -12.04 23.65
#